data_6709e69c0f8670cbeb2afeed9797d5e3
#
_entry.id   6709e69c0f8670cbeb2afeed9797d5e3
#
_cell.length_a   1.000
_cell.length_b   1.000
_cell.length_c   1.000
_cell.angle_alpha   90.00
_cell.angle_beta   90.00
_cell.angle_gamma   90.00
#
_symmetry.space_group_name_H-M   'P 1'
#
loop_
_entity.id
_entity.type
_entity.pdbx_description
1 polymer ?
#
loop_
_entity_poly.entity_id
_entity_poly.type
_entity_poly.pdbx_seq_one_letter_code
_entity_poly.pdbx_strand_id
1 'polypeptide(L)'
;MNEVAVKQESMALLERVVVGGDLSKLSPAERLVYYADVCKSVGLNPLTRPFEYITLNNKLTFYARRDCTDQLRALHGVSCQIVGRELIGDIYVVTTRAKDKTGREDESTGAVNLKGKAGDDLANAYMKAETKSKRRVTLSICGLGILDESEVADIDPTTATPSDAPVVQMPTALPKAQDGAKAKKADAAPQQPGTINSTQAKIIRKRLEKSGKDEPG
;
A
#
# COMPACT_ATOMS: atom_id res chain seq x y z
N MET A 1 33.69 -11.30 -0.67
CA MET A 1 33.01 -11.57 -1.96
C MET A 1 33.40 -10.46 -2.91
N ASN A 2 33.88 -10.82 -4.12
CA ASN A 2 34.44 -9.84 -5.06
C ASN A 2 33.34 -8.93 -5.60
N GLU A 3 33.54 -7.61 -5.52
CA GLU A 3 32.65 -6.56 -6.04
C GLU A 3 32.34 -6.74 -7.54
N VAL A 4 33.27 -7.28 -8.29
CA VAL A 4 33.14 -7.63 -9.72
C VAL A 4 32.13 -8.76 -9.95
N ALA A 5 32.11 -9.78 -9.09
CA ALA A 5 31.16 -10.90 -9.20
C ALA A 5 29.72 -10.45 -8.91
N VAL A 6 29.52 -9.61 -7.88
CA VAL A 6 28.22 -9.04 -7.54
C VAL A 6 27.68 -8.17 -8.68
N LYS A 7 28.54 -7.41 -9.34
CA LYS A 7 28.17 -6.56 -10.50
C LYS A 7 27.78 -7.38 -11.72
N GLN A 8 28.46 -8.49 -11.97
CA GLN A 8 28.13 -9.40 -13.06
C GLN A 8 26.82 -10.14 -12.85
N GLU A 9 26.53 -10.59 -11.63
CA GLU A 9 25.24 -11.20 -11.27
C GLU A 9 24.09 -10.23 -11.43
N SER A 10 24.24 -8.97 -10.99
CA SER A 10 23.24 -7.91 -11.17
C SER A 10 22.97 -7.61 -12.65
N MET A 11 24.00 -7.62 -13.51
CA MET A 11 23.82 -7.36 -14.94
C MET A 11 23.11 -8.52 -15.64
N ALA A 12 23.43 -9.75 -15.32
CA ALA A 12 22.74 -10.92 -15.87
C ALA A 12 21.28 -11.01 -15.41
N LEU A 13 20.98 -10.54 -14.20
CA LEU A 13 19.62 -10.41 -13.68
C LEU A 13 18.83 -9.35 -14.46
N LEU A 14 19.41 -8.16 -14.65
CA LEU A 14 18.82 -7.08 -15.42
C LEU A 14 18.54 -7.50 -16.87
N GLU A 15 19.45 -8.19 -17.51
CA GLU A 15 19.26 -8.68 -18.88
C GLU A 15 18.05 -9.62 -18.98
N ARG A 16 17.90 -10.57 -18.07
CA ARG A 16 16.74 -11.49 -18.03
C ARG A 16 15.42 -10.75 -17.83
N VAL A 17 15.41 -9.71 -17.00
CA VAL A 17 14.19 -8.91 -16.72
C VAL A 17 13.85 -8.02 -17.90
N VAL A 18 14.83 -7.29 -18.44
CA VAL A 18 14.61 -6.28 -19.49
C VAL A 18 14.27 -6.96 -20.82
N VAL A 19 14.96 -8.04 -21.17
CA VAL A 19 14.74 -8.76 -22.44
C VAL A 19 13.55 -9.71 -22.34
N GLY A 20 13.39 -10.43 -21.23
CA GLY A 20 12.33 -11.42 -21.06
C GLY A 20 10.97 -10.85 -20.67
N GLY A 21 10.95 -9.78 -19.90
CA GLY A 21 9.74 -9.16 -19.37
C GLY A 21 8.91 -10.11 -18.49
N ASP A 22 9.47 -11.24 -18.09
CA ASP A 22 8.81 -12.28 -17.30
C ASP A 22 9.66 -12.65 -16.08
N LEU A 23 9.20 -12.21 -14.92
CA LEU A 23 9.87 -12.42 -13.64
C LEU A 23 9.76 -13.88 -13.14
N SER A 24 8.95 -14.73 -13.80
CA SER A 24 8.85 -16.15 -13.44
C SER A 24 10.15 -16.91 -13.66
N LYS A 25 10.98 -16.43 -14.59
CA LYS A 25 12.30 -17.00 -14.92
C LYS A 25 13.37 -16.71 -13.86
N LEU A 26 13.09 -15.85 -12.91
CA LEU A 26 13.95 -15.57 -11.78
C LEU A 26 13.74 -16.59 -10.67
N SER A 27 14.82 -17.05 -10.06
CA SER A 27 14.75 -17.83 -8.82
C SER A 27 14.17 -17.00 -7.68
N PRO A 28 13.69 -17.62 -6.59
CA PRO A 28 13.17 -16.89 -5.43
C PRO A 28 14.19 -15.89 -4.83
N ALA A 29 15.46 -16.24 -4.81
CA ALA A 29 16.52 -15.36 -4.32
C ALA A 29 16.72 -14.15 -5.25
N GLU A 30 16.76 -14.37 -6.56
CA GLU A 30 16.86 -13.30 -7.56
C GLU A 30 15.65 -12.36 -7.53
N ARG A 31 14.44 -12.88 -7.32
CA ARG A 31 13.24 -12.04 -7.15
C ARG A 31 13.34 -11.14 -5.93
N LEU A 32 13.92 -11.63 -4.84
CA LEU A 32 14.11 -10.82 -3.63
C LEU A 32 15.13 -9.69 -3.87
N VAL A 33 16.23 -9.97 -4.56
CA VAL A 33 17.22 -8.97 -4.95
C VAL A 33 16.59 -7.94 -5.87
N TYR A 34 15.90 -8.37 -6.93
CA TYR A 34 15.18 -7.49 -7.85
C TYR A 34 14.18 -6.59 -7.13
N TYR A 35 13.40 -7.16 -6.20
CA TYR A 35 12.47 -6.40 -5.37
C TYR A 35 13.15 -5.29 -4.58
N ALA A 36 14.24 -5.63 -3.90
CA ALA A 36 15.01 -4.68 -3.10
C ALA A 36 15.64 -3.58 -3.97
N ASP A 37 16.16 -3.94 -5.14
CA ASP A 37 16.77 -2.99 -6.08
C ASP A 37 15.72 -2.03 -6.67
N VAL A 38 14.53 -2.52 -7.03
CA VAL A 38 13.42 -1.65 -7.47
C VAL A 38 13.02 -0.69 -6.35
N CYS A 39 12.80 -1.17 -5.14
CA CYS A 39 12.49 -0.29 -4.01
C CYS A 39 13.57 0.76 -3.80
N LYS A 40 14.84 0.38 -3.83
CA LYS A 40 15.98 1.27 -3.69
C LYS A 40 16.04 2.32 -4.80
N SER A 41 15.78 1.93 -6.06
CA SER A 41 15.83 2.84 -7.21
C SER A 41 14.79 3.95 -7.15
N VAL A 42 13.65 3.68 -6.53
CA VAL A 42 12.54 4.66 -6.36
C VAL A 42 12.48 5.25 -4.94
N GLY A 43 13.43 4.91 -4.06
CA GLY A 43 13.54 5.42 -2.70
C GLY A 43 12.47 4.90 -1.74
N LEU A 44 11.87 3.75 -2.02
CA LEU A 44 10.81 3.17 -1.20
C LEU A 44 11.35 2.19 -0.16
N ASN A 45 10.64 2.07 0.97
CA ASN A 45 10.95 1.09 2.00
C ASN A 45 10.42 -0.31 1.61
N PRO A 46 11.29 -1.30 1.36
CA PRO A 46 10.87 -2.64 0.98
C PRO A 46 10.08 -3.38 2.07
N LEU A 47 10.27 -3.02 3.34
CA LEU A 47 9.60 -3.67 4.48
C LEU A 47 8.10 -3.39 4.54
N THR A 48 7.65 -2.30 3.91
CA THR A 48 6.21 -1.97 3.81
C THR A 48 5.52 -2.72 2.67
N ARG A 49 6.25 -3.52 1.89
CA ARG A 49 5.75 -4.25 0.74
C ARG A 49 5.04 -3.33 -0.29
N PRO A 50 5.73 -2.29 -0.81
CA PRO A 50 5.12 -1.34 -1.74
C PRO A 50 4.72 -1.96 -3.07
N PHE A 51 5.29 -3.10 -3.43
CA PHE A 51 4.98 -3.85 -4.65
C PHE A 51 4.57 -5.29 -4.34
N GLU A 52 3.91 -5.92 -5.29
CA GLU A 52 3.56 -7.33 -5.23
C GLU A 52 3.64 -7.98 -6.62
N TYR A 53 3.86 -9.30 -6.64
CA TYR A 53 3.91 -10.08 -7.88
C TYR A 53 2.52 -10.60 -8.24
N ILE A 54 2.21 -10.58 -9.53
CA ILE A 54 1.00 -11.17 -10.10
C ILE A 54 1.33 -11.83 -11.44
N THR A 55 0.67 -12.93 -11.75
CA THR A 55 0.76 -13.55 -13.06
C THR A 55 -0.31 -12.96 -13.99
N LEU A 56 0.13 -12.30 -15.06
CA LEU A 56 -0.72 -11.74 -16.10
C LEU A 56 -0.30 -12.31 -17.46
N ASN A 57 -1.25 -12.84 -18.22
CA ASN A 57 -0.98 -13.43 -19.53
C ASN A 57 0.19 -14.43 -19.51
N ASN A 58 0.20 -15.31 -18.50
CA ASN A 58 1.25 -16.31 -18.23
C ASN A 58 2.65 -15.72 -17.97
N LYS A 59 2.75 -14.44 -17.65
CA LYS A 59 4.01 -13.78 -17.24
C LYS A 59 3.89 -13.29 -15.81
N LEU A 60 4.90 -13.57 -15.01
CA LEU A 60 4.99 -12.97 -13.68
C LEU A 60 5.40 -11.52 -13.84
N THR A 61 4.56 -10.62 -13.37
CA THR A 61 4.78 -9.17 -13.43
C THR A 61 4.69 -8.55 -12.03
N PHE A 62 4.91 -7.26 -11.97
CA PHE A 62 5.03 -6.45 -10.77
C PHE A 62 3.95 -5.39 -10.77
N TYR A 63 3.25 -5.18 -9.65
CA TYR A 63 2.28 -4.10 -9.54
C TYR A 63 2.48 -3.30 -8.26
N ALA A 64 2.08 -2.03 -8.31
CA ALA A 64 2.19 -1.11 -7.18
C ALA A 64 0.99 -1.25 -6.25
N ARG A 65 1.24 -1.45 -4.96
CA ARG A 65 0.22 -1.42 -3.92
C ARG A 65 -0.06 0.01 -3.45
N ARG A 66 -1.06 0.16 -2.61
CA ARG A 66 -1.39 1.45 -1.97
C ARG A 66 -0.18 2.09 -1.30
N ASP A 67 0.60 1.30 -0.55
CA ASP A 67 1.77 1.80 0.17
C ASP A 67 2.84 2.40 -0.75
N CYS A 68 2.98 1.88 -1.98
CA CYS A 68 3.85 2.45 -3.00
C CYS A 68 3.45 3.91 -3.31
N THR A 69 2.19 4.12 -3.67
CA THR A 69 1.72 5.47 -4.07
C THR A 69 1.69 6.44 -2.90
N ASP A 70 1.41 5.98 -1.68
CA ASP A 70 1.41 6.82 -0.49
C ASP A 70 2.84 7.27 -0.13
N GLN A 71 3.84 6.38 -0.21
CA GLN A 71 5.24 6.73 0.00
C GLN A 71 5.78 7.66 -1.10
N LEU A 72 5.45 7.39 -2.38
CA LEU A 72 5.87 8.25 -3.50
C LEU A 72 5.36 9.68 -3.33
N ARG A 73 4.09 9.85 -2.92
CA ARG A 73 3.55 11.18 -2.64
C ARG A 73 4.32 11.89 -1.53
N ALA A 74 4.62 11.19 -0.45
CA ALA A 74 5.40 11.76 0.66
C ALA A 74 6.83 12.12 0.21
N LEU A 75 7.49 11.24 -0.53
CA LEU A 75 8.88 11.40 -0.97
C LEU A 75 9.05 12.57 -1.97
N HIS A 76 8.15 12.64 -2.95
CA HIS A 76 8.22 13.63 -4.03
C HIS A 76 7.42 14.91 -3.73
N GLY A 77 6.73 14.97 -2.58
CA GLY A 77 5.89 16.12 -2.22
C GLY A 77 4.71 16.30 -3.18
N VAL A 78 4.12 15.19 -3.64
CA VAL A 78 3.00 15.20 -4.58
C VAL A 78 1.70 15.44 -3.81
N SER A 79 0.97 16.48 -4.19
CA SER A 79 -0.40 16.76 -3.77
C SER A 79 -1.38 16.35 -4.88
N CYS A 80 -2.52 15.74 -4.49
CA CYS A 80 -3.56 15.30 -5.42
C CYS A 80 -4.87 16.03 -5.12
N GLN A 81 -5.50 16.58 -6.17
CA GLN A 81 -6.80 17.23 -6.10
C GLN A 81 -7.75 16.62 -7.12
N ILE A 82 -8.96 16.23 -6.69
CA ILE A 82 -10.00 15.81 -7.62
C ILE A 82 -10.53 17.07 -8.32
N VAL A 83 -10.43 17.12 -9.64
CA VAL A 83 -10.84 18.25 -10.47
C VAL A 83 -12.13 17.98 -11.26
N GLY A 84 -12.54 16.72 -11.39
CA GLY A 84 -13.77 16.34 -12.10
C GLY A 84 -14.40 15.07 -11.54
N ARG A 85 -15.72 15.02 -11.60
CA ARG A 85 -16.54 13.84 -11.33
C ARG A 85 -17.68 13.83 -12.35
N GLU A 86 -17.77 12.76 -13.14
CA GLU A 86 -18.74 12.65 -14.21
C GLU A 86 -19.39 11.27 -14.19
N LEU A 87 -20.66 11.22 -14.61
CA LEU A 87 -21.36 9.97 -14.87
C LEU A 87 -21.67 9.88 -16.37
N ILE A 88 -21.02 8.93 -17.04
CA ILE A 88 -21.16 8.70 -18.47
C ILE A 88 -21.88 7.34 -18.66
N GLY A 89 -23.19 7.40 -18.89
CA GLY A 89 -24.03 6.21 -18.81
C GLY A 89 -23.97 5.58 -17.42
N ASP A 90 -23.56 4.31 -17.35
CA ASP A 90 -23.36 3.60 -16.07
C ASP A 90 -21.91 3.69 -15.54
N ILE A 91 -21.05 4.48 -16.18
CA ILE A 91 -19.65 4.58 -15.81
C ILE A 91 -19.41 5.88 -15.03
N TYR A 92 -18.96 5.75 -13.80
CA TYR A 92 -18.52 6.88 -12.99
C TYR A 92 -17.03 7.13 -13.21
N VAL A 93 -16.70 8.34 -13.63
CA VAL A 93 -15.34 8.79 -13.95
C VAL A 93 -14.93 9.88 -12.99
N VAL A 94 -13.74 9.72 -12.40
CA VAL A 94 -13.12 10.72 -11.54
C VAL A 94 -11.82 11.16 -12.18
N THR A 95 -11.63 12.48 -12.34
CA THR A 95 -10.38 13.08 -12.80
C THR A 95 -9.63 13.68 -11.62
N THR A 96 -8.38 13.29 -11.46
CA THR A 96 -7.50 13.82 -10.42
C THR A 96 -6.30 14.50 -11.05
N ARG A 97 -6.00 15.71 -10.61
CA ARG A 97 -4.77 16.44 -10.91
C ARG A 97 -3.77 16.25 -9.77
N ALA A 98 -2.53 15.98 -10.12
CA ALA A 98 -1.42 15.95 -9.19
C ALA A 98 -0.45 17.10 -9.47
N LYS A 99 0.20 17.58 -8.42
CA LYS A 99 1.26 18.59 -8.51
C LYS A 99 2.39 18.18 -7.58
N ASP A 100 3.62 18.19 -8.09
CA ASP A 100 4.80 17.90 -7.29
C ASP A 100 5.41 19.20 -6.70
N LYS A 101 6.46 19.04 -5.87
CA LYS A 101 7.18 20.15 -5.25
C LYS A 101 7.90 21.07 -6.23
N THR A 102 8.13 20.65 -7.48
CA THR A 102 8.77 21.45 -8.55
C THR A 102 7.75 22.28 -9.33
N GLY A 103 6.46 22.06 -9.10
CA GLY A 103 5.37 22.70 -9.82
C GLY A 103 4.91 21.97 -11.07
N ARG A 104 5.48 20.78 -11.38
CA ARG A 104 5.01 19.93 -12.46
C ARG A 104 3.63 19.40 -12.13
N GLU A 105 2.74 19.40 -13.12
CA GLU A 105 1.39 18.91 -13.00
C GLU A 105 1.11 17.76 -13.98
N ASP A 106 0.22 16.87 -13.59
CA ASP A 106 -0.26 15.74 -14.38
C ASP A 106 -1.72 15.42 -14.01
N GLU A 107 -2.45 14.81 -14.92
CA GLU A 107 -3.85 14.40 -14.69
C GLU A 107 -4.06 12.94 -15.10
N SER A 108 -4.88 12.25 -14.33
CA SER A 108 -5.33 10.90 -14.66
C SER A 108 -6.78 10.68 -14.24
N THR A 109 -7.43 9.75 -14.94
CA THR A 109 -8.79 9.34 -14.64
C THR A 109 -8.84 7.97 -13.99
N GLY A 110 -9.84 7.79 -13.11
CA GLY A 110 -10.24 6.49 -12.58
C GLY A 110 -11.71 6.27 -12.90
N ALA A 111 -12.04 5.14 -13.49
CA ALA A 111 -13.42 4.83 -13.90
C ALA A 111 -13.88 3.51 -13.29
N VAL A 112 -15.16 3.44 -12.92
CA VAL A 112 -15.80 2.23 -12.38
C VAL A 112 -17.22 2.13 -12.93
N ASN A 113 -17.61 0.93 -13.34
CA ASN A 113 -18.97 0.64 -13.77
C ASN A 113 -19.91 0.52 -12.55
N LEU A 114 -21.00 1.27 -12.55
CA LEU A 114 -22.02 1.30 -11.49
C LEU A 114 -23.22 0.41 -11.77
N LYS A 115 -23.34 -0.18 -12.98
CA LYS A 115 -24.49 -0.99 -13.39
C LYS A 115 -24.76 -2.10 -12.39
N GLY A 116 -25.98 -2.16 -11.88
CA GLY A 116 -26.42 -3.17 -10.92
C GLY A 116 -25.90 -3.01 -9.51
N LYS A 117 -25.16 -1.93 -9.19
CA LYS A 117 -24.67 -1.64 -7.84
C LYS A 117 -25.68 -0.82 -7.06
N ALA A 118 -25.86 -1.16 -5.77
CA ALA A 118 -26.73 -0.47 -4.82
C ALA A 118 -26.13 -0.49 -3.42
N GLY A 119 -26.59 0.40 -2.54
CA GLY A 119 -26.15 0.46 -1.15
C GLY A 119 -24.64 0.59 -1.00
N ASP A 120 -24.05 -0.29 -0.20
CA ASP A 120 -22.63 -0.29 0.11
C ASP A 120 -21.75 -0.58 -1.12
N ASP A 121 -22.21 -1.44 -2.05
CA ASP A 121 -21.48 -1.71 -3.28
C ASP A 121 -21.36 -0.48 -4.17
N LEU A 122 -22.40 0.34 -4.20
CA LEU A 122 -22.37 1.62 -4.91
C LEU A 122 -21.42 2.61 -4.24
N ALA A 123 -21.48 2.73 -2.92
CA ALA A 123 -20.57 3.59 -2.15
C ALA A 123 -19.10 3.16 -2.34
N ASN A 124 -18.83 1.86 -2.28
CA ASN A 124 -17.50 1.29 -2.54
C ASN A 124 -17.01 1.58 -3.96
N ALA A 125 -17.92 1.54 -4.96
CA ALA A 125 -17.58 1.85 -6.35
C ALA A 125 -17.14 3.32 -6.52
N TYR A 126 -17.82 4.26 -5.88
CA TYR A 126 -17.41 5.67 -5.87
C TYR A 126 -16.01 5.85 -5.24
N MET A 127 -15.79 5.27 -4.05
CA MET A 127 -14.48 5.32 -3.39
C MET A 127 -13.38 4.65 -4.22
N LYS A 128 -13.69 3.54 -4.91
CA LYS A 128 -12.76 2.85 -5.81
C LYS A 128 -12.34 3.75 -6.98
N ALA A 129 -13.29 4.46 -7.62
CA ALA A 129 -12.97 5.37 -8.72
C ALA A 129 -12.03 6.50 -8.28
N GLU A 130 -12.29 7.12 -7.11
CA GLU A 130 -11.41 8.16 -6.56
C GLU A 130 -10.00 7.62 -6.22
N THR A 131 -9.94 6.45 -5.62
CA THR A 131 -8.67 5.82 -5.28
C THR A 131 -7.87 5.49 -6.53
N LYS A 132 -8.53 4.95 -7.55
CA LYS A 132 -7.94 4.60 -8.84
C LYS A 132 -7.33 5.82 -9.54
N SER A 133 -8.06 6.93 -9.61
CA SER A 133 -7.55 8.16 -10.24
C SER A 133 -6.34 8.73 -9.50
N LYS A 134 -6.37 8.78 -8.15
CA LYS A 134 -5.26 9.26 -7.32
C LYS A 134 -4.00 8.39 -7.45
N ARG A 135 -4.14 7.07 -7.50
CA ARG A 135 -3.00 6.16 -7.67
C ARG A 135 -2.37 6.31 -9.05
N ARG A 136 -3.19 6.31 -10.10
CA ARG A 136 -2.70 6.44 -11.47
C ARG A 136 -1.94 7.75 -11.68
N VAL A 137 -2.49 8.89 -11.25
CA VAL A 137 -1.81 10.18 -11.40
C VAL A 137 -0.52 10.25 -10.57
N THR A 138 -0.47 9.58 -9.40
CA THR A 138 0.73 9.50 -8.59
C THR A 138 1.83 8.72 -9.31
N LEU A 139 1.53 7.56 -9.88
CA LEU A 139 2.50 6.76 -10.64
C LEU A 139 2.96 7.51 -11.88
N SER A 140 2.05 8.16 -12.61
CA SER A 140 2.34 8.94 -13.80
C SER A 140 3.28 10.10 -13.50
N ILE A 141 2.97 10.96 -12.54
CA ILE A 141 3.80 12.13 -12.20
C ILE A 141 5.18 11.74 -11.66
N CYS A 142 5.28 10.57 -11.02
CA CYS A 142 6.55 9.99 -10.56
C CYS A 142 7.31 9.23 -11.66
N GLY A 143 6.76 9.13 -12.88
CA GLY A 143 7.42 8.48 -14.03
C GLY A 143 7.43 6.94 -13.94
N LEU A 144 6.50 6.35 -13.21
CA LEU A 144 6.39 4.89 -13.04
C LEU A 144 5.24 4.34 -13.89
N GLY A 145 5.57 3.62 -14.96
CA GLY A 145 4.61 2.92 -15.82
C GLY A 145 4.23 1.52 -15.29
N ILE A 146 4.01 1.40 -13.98
CA ILE A 146 3.66 0.13 -13.32
C ILE A 146 2.15 0.11 -13.07
N LEU A 147 1.51 -1.06 -13.25
CA LEU A 147 0.11 -1.28 -12.87
C LEU A 147 -0.09 -1.02 -11.38
N ASP A 148 -1.24 -0.47 -11.01
CA ASP A 148 -1.62 -0.34 -9.61
C ASP A 148 -2.57 -1.47 -9.17
N GLU A 149 -2.72 -1.61 -7.85
CA GLU A 149 -3.58 -2.62 -7.22
C GLU A 149 -5.05 -2.52 -7.70
N SER A 150 -5.55 -1.33 -8.03
CA SER A 150 -6.91 -1.13 -8.49
C SER A 150 -7.11 -1.57 -9.94
N GLU A 151 -6.06 -1.47 -10.77
CA GLU A 151 -6.06 -1.96 -12.15
C GLU A 151 -6.01 -3.49 -12.19
N VAL A 152 -5.21 -4.09 -11.31
CA VAL A 152 -5.13 -5.55 -11.16
C VAL A 152 -6.47 -6.15 -10.72
N ALA A 153 -7.20 -5.49 -9.83
CA ALA A 153 -8.51 -5.94 -9.38
C ALA A 153 -9.60 -5.94 -10.47
N ASP A 154 -9.40 -5.21 -11.57
CA ASP A 154 -10.31 -5.19 -12.73
C ASP A 154 -9.93 -6.22 -13.79
N ILE A 155 -8.81 -6.92 -13.64
CA ILE A 155 -8.39 -7.97 -14.56
C ILE A 155 -9.16 -9.25 -14.22
N ASP A 156 -9.66 -9.92 -15.25
CA ASP A 156 -10.41 -11.18 -15.12
C ASP A 156 -9.58 -12.21 -14.34
N PRO A 157 -10.12 -12.80 -13.24
CA PRO A 157 -9.40 -13.77 -12.43
C PRO A 157 -8.97 -15.02 -13.22
N THR A 158 -9.53 -15.27 -14.39
CA THR A 158 -9.07 -16.36 -15.28
C THR A 158 -7.72 -16.07 -15.94
N THR A 159 -7.32 -14.79 -16.02
CA THR A 159 -6.04 -14.36 -16.60
C THR A 159 -5.01 -13.92 -15.54
N ALA A 160 -5.45 -13.74 -14.30
CA ALA A 160 -4.63 -13.28 -13.19
C ALA A 160 -4.63 -14.35 -12.08
N THR A 161 -3.54 -15.08 -11.92
CA THR A 161 -3.33 -15.97 -10.77
C THR A 161 -2.37 -15.30 -9.77
N PRO A 162 -2.71 -15.25 -8.47
CA PRO A 162 -1.73 -14.90 -7.46
C PRO A 162 -0.52 -15.83 -7.61
N SER A 163 0.65 -15.26 -7.72
CA SER A 163 1.87 -16.08 -7.75
C SER A 163 2.06 -16.74 -6.39
N ASP A 164 2.28 -18.07 -6.36
CA ASP A 164 2.81 -18.81 -5.22
C ASP A 164 4.28 -18.42 -4.91
N ALA A 165 4.63 -17.17 -5.11
CA ALA A 165 5.89 -16.64 -4.62
C ALA A 165 5.92 -16.90 -3.10
N PRO A 166 6.97 -17.54 -2.58
CA PRO A 166 7.02 -17.85 -1.17
C PRO A 166 6.83 -16.56 -0.38
N VAL A 167 5.73 -16.49 0.35
CA VAL A 167 5.56 -15.48 1.39
C VAL A 167 6.73 -15.73 2.34
N VAL A 168 7.74 -14.89 2.27
CA VAL A 168 8.82 -14.89 3.26
C VAL A 168 8.14 -14.51 4.57
N GLN A 169 7.70 -15.53 5.30
CA GLN A 169 7.28 -15.35 6.68
C GLN A 169 8.53 -14.89 7.41
N MET A 170 8.60 -13.61 7.70
CA MET A 170 9.59 -13.11 8.64
C MET A 170 9.43 -13.92 9.93
N PRO A 171 10.53 -14.45 10.50
CA PRO A 171 10.46 -15.16 11.77
C PRO A 171 9.91 -14.20 12.83
N THR A 172 8.69 -14.43 13.25
CA THR A 172 8.04 -13.77 14.39
C THR A 172 8.62 -14.43 15.66
N ALA A 173 9.88 -14.20 15.94
CA ALA A 173 10.54 -14.63 17.15
C ALA A 173 11.42 -13.50 17.68
N LEU A 174 10.79 -12.56 18.38
CA LEU A 174 11.48 -11.90 19.49
C LEU A 174 11.80 -12.97 20.53
N PRO A 175 13.02 -13.04 21.07
CA PRO A 175 13.36 -13.97 22.13
C PRO A 175 12.45 -13.71 23.34
N LYS A 176 11.70 -14.74 23.75
CA LYS A 176 10.96 -14.73 25.02
C LYS A 176 11.97 -14.58 26.17
N ALA A 177 11.94 -13.45 26.85
CA ALA A 177 12.49 -13.38 28.18
C ALA A 177 11.74 -14.38 29.06
N GLN A 178 12.47 -15.35 29.61
CA GLN A 178 11.99 -16.21 30.67
C GLN A 178 11.98 -15.37 31.97
N ASP A 179 10.79 -15.14 32.50
CA ASP A 179 10.63 -14.96 33.95
C ASP A 179 9.27 -15.48 34.37
N GLY A 180 9.34 -16.42 35.29
CA GLY A 180 8.19 -17.04 35.88
C GLY A 180 7.51 -16.17 36.92
N ALA A 181 6.21 -15.96 36.75
CA ALA A 181 5.32 -15.71 37.88
C ALA A 181 3.89 -16.11 37.51
N LYS A 182 3.34 -17.05 38.25
CA LYS A 182 1.95 -17.45 38.26
C LYS A 182 1.05 -16.25 38.57
N ALA A 183 0.12 -15.89 37.68
CA ALA A 183 -0.98 -15.02 38.01
C ALA A 183 -2.31 -15.65 37.53
N LYS A 184 -3.30 -15.60 38.42
CA LYS A 184 -4.63 -16.21 38.36
C LYS A 184 -5.46 -15.68 37.20
N LYS A 185 -6.27 -16.59 36.60
CA LYS A 185 -7.39 -16.27 35.71
C LYS A 185 -8.35 -15.29 36.39
N ALA A 186 -8.69 -14.22 35.68
CA ALA A 186 -9.91 -13.45 35.89
C ALA A 186 -10.62 -13.33 34.56
N ASP A 187 -11.87 -13.78 34.49
CA ASP A 187 -12.78 -13.68 33.37
C ASP A 187 -13.03 -12.21 33.01
N ALA A 188 -12.79 -11.85 31.74
CA ALA A 188 -13.20 -10.57 31.21
C ALA A 188 -14.10 -10.76 30.00
N ALA A 189 -15.36 -10.36 30.16
CA ALA A 189 -16.37 -10.28 29.11
C ALA A 189 -15.96 -9.26 28.01
N PRO A 190 -16.44 -9.42 26.75
CA PRO A 190 -16.08 -8.52 25.66
C PRO A 190 -16.68 -7.13 25.88
N GLN A 191 -15.83 -6.09 25.85
CA GLN A 191 -16.24 -4.69 25.97
C GLN A 191 -16.67 -4.15 24.60
N GLN A 192 -17.81 -3.47 24.60
CA GLN A 192 -18.31 -2.70 23.44
C GLN A 192 -17.45 -1.45 23.17
N PRO A 193 -17.24 -1.03 21.90
CA PRO A 193 -16.45 0.16 21.59
C PRO A 193 -17.24 1.41 22.02
N GLY A 194 -16.61 2.23 22.83
CA GLY A 194 -17.13 3.54 23.25
C GLY A 194 -17.34 3.76 24.76
N THR A 195 -17.14 2.75 25.61
CA THR A 195 -17.32 2.91 27.06
C THR A 195 -15.97 3.10 27.77
N ILE A 196 -15.82 4.23 28.44
CA ILE A 196 -14.64 4.55 29.27
C ILE A 196 -14.66 3.63 30.50
N ASN A 197 -13.58 2.88 30.73
CA ASN A 197 -13.49 2.04 31.92
C ASN A 197 -13.26 2.86 33.19
N SER A 198 -13.56 2.26 34.35
CA SER A 198 -13.50 2.94 35.67
C SER A 198 -12.11 3.53 35.97
N THR A 199 -11.04 2.95 35.45
CA THR A 199 -9.66 3.44 35.62
C THR A 199 -9.40 4.68 34.78
N GLN A 200 -9.90 4.71 33.54
CA GLN A 200 -9.80 5.89 32.66
C GLN A 200 -10.61 7.06 33.18
N ALA A 201 -11.81 6.79 33.74
CA ALA A 201 -12.64 7.82 34.36
C ALA A 201 -11.95 8.45 35.59
N LYS A 202 -11.24 7.65 36.42
CA LYS A 202 -10.44 8.16 37.54
C LYS A 202 -9.28 9.05 37.11
N ILE A 203 -8.60 8.69 36.03
CA ILE A 203 -7.47 9.48 35.49
C ILE A 203 -7.98 10.83 34.95
N ILE A 204 -9.10 10.83 34.25
CA ILE A 204 -9.71 12.05 33.72
C ILE A 204 -10.17 12.99 34.85
N ARG A 205 -10.84 12.46 35.89
CA ARG A 205 -11.22 13.26 37.07
C ARG A 205 -10.01 13.88 37.77
N LYS A 206 -8.96 13.12 38.01
CA LYS A 206 -7.71 13.61 38.65
C LYS A 206 -6.99 14.69 37.83
N ARG A 207 -7.11 14.66 36.49
CA ARG A 207 -6.58 15.72 35.61
C ARG A 207 -7.43 16.99 35.66
N LEU A 208 -8.74 16.86 35.67
CA LEU A 208 -9.65 17.99 35.78
C LEU A 208 -9.54 18.72 37.12
N GLU A 209 -9.37 18.01 38.24
CA GLU A 209 -9.11 18.57 39.55
C GLU A 209 -7.79 19.34 39.66
N LYS A 210 -6.78 18.90 38.85
CA LYS A 210 -5.46 19.56 38.83
C LYS A 210 -5.44 20.81 37.94
N SER A 211 -6.24 20.85 36.88
CA SER A 211 -6.36 22.03 36.00
C SER A 211 -7.26 23.15 36.53
N GLY A 212 -8.09 22.87 37.54
CA GLY A 212 -8.98 23.87 38.17
C GLY A 212 -8.35 24.60 39.35
N LYS A 213 -7.06 24.41 39.66
CA LYS A 213 -6.36 25.05 40.80
C LYS A 213 -5.37 26.16 40.42
N ASP A 214 -5.23 26.46 39.14
CA ASP A 214 -4.32 27.51 38.65
C ASP A 214 -5.10 28.68 38.04
N GLU A 215 -5.96 29.33 38.82
CA GLU A 215 -6.33 30.73 38.58
C GLU A 215 -5.82 31.58 39.77
N PRO A 216 -4.91 32.55 39.52
CA PRO A 216 -4.50 33.50 40.53
C PRO A 216 -5.58 34.59 40.68
N GLY A 217 -5.96 34.87 41.93
CA GLY A 217 -6.73 36.04 42.29
C GLY A 217 -5.92 37.34 42.15
#